data_8231f028f4d0fb74fe698f729b748150
#
_entry.id   8231f028f4d0fb74fe698f729b748150
#
_cell.length_a   1.000
_cell.length_b   1.000
_cell.length_c   1.000
_cell.angle_alpha   90.00
_cell.angle_beta   90.00
_cell.angle_gamma   90.00
#
_symmetry.space_group_name_H-M   'P 1'
#
loop_
_entity.id
_entity.type
_entity.pdbx_description
1 polymer ?
#
loop_
_entity_poly.entity_id
_entity_poly.type
_entity_poly.pdbx_seq_one_letter_code
_entity_poly.pdbx_strand_id
1 'polypeptide(L)'
;MDDESLQQVYCWVDEIPLSRPKRNISRDFSDGVLMAEIVASYFPRMVELHNYSAANSVRQKLYNWNTLNGKVFKKIGYQISQKDINNIVKCVPGVIEQCLFDTKRKLDSVRASGGPPKVRAQQRSKRNRAHNGSARVNQQPRESKFNNNQQQF
;
A
#
# COMPACT_ATOMS: atom_id res chain seq x y z
N MET A 1 -24.48 4.25 -2.06
CA MET A 1 -23.81 5.51 -1.70
C MET A 1 -24.61 6.65 -2.29
N ASP A 2 -24.87 7.67 -1.53
CA ASP A 2 -25.68 8.78 -2.04
C ASP A 2 -24.84 9.74 -2.89
N ASP A 3 -25.53 10.65 -3.56
CA ASP A 3 -24.87 11.57 -4.50
C ASP A 3 -23.86 12.47 -3.80
N GLU A 4 -24.15 12.87 -2.59
CA GLU A 4 -23.26 13.75 -1.85
C GLU A 4 -21.96 13.04 -1.49
N SER A 5 -22.06 11.82 -1.01
CA SER A 5 -20.86 11.03 -0.68
C SER A 5 -20.04 10.74 -1.92
N LEU A 6 -20.71 10.46 -3.02
CA LEU A 6 -20.03 10.21 -4.27
C LEU A 6 -19.30 11.45 -4.75
N GLN A 7 -19.93 12.61 -4.63
CA GLN A 7 -19.29 13.86 -5.01
C GLN A 7 -18.07 14.14 -4.15
N GLN A 8 -18.16 13.84 -2.86
CA GLN A 8 -17.02 14.00 -1.97
C GLN A 8 -15.83 13.15 -2.42
N VAL A 9 -16.11 11.91 -2.83
CA VAL A 9 -15.05 11.02 -3.31
C VAL A 9 -14.38 11.61 -4.54
N TYR A 10 -15.16 12.05 -5.51
CA TYR A 10 -14.58 12.59 -6.73
C TYR A 10 -13.77 13.86 -6.48
N CYS A 11 -14.28 14.77 -5.64
CA CYS A 11 -13.54 15.97 -5.31
C CYS A 11 -12.23 15.64 -4.60
N TRP A 12 -12.30 14.71 -3.68
CA TRP A 12 -11.11 14.30 -2.92
C TRP A 12 -10.03 13.71 -3.83
N VAL A 13 -10.43 12.81 -4.73
CA VAL A 13 -9.47 12.20 -5.65
C VAL A 13 -8.86 13.26 -6.55
N ASP A 14 -9.66 14.24 -6.99
CA ASP A 14 -9.17 15.29 -7.86
C ASP A 14 -8.16 16.21 -7.17
N GLU A 15 -8.21 16.31 -5.85
CA GLU A 15 -7.25 17.13 -5.11
C GLU A 15 -5.88 16.47 -4.98
N ILE A 16 -5.79 15.18 -5.19
CA ILE A 16 -4.54 14.45 -5.03
C ILE A 16 -3.82 14.37 -6.37
N PRO A 17 -2.55 14.78 -6.46
CA PRO A 17 -1.82 14.68 -7.73
C PRO A 17 -1.45 13.21 -7.99
N LEU A 18 -2.18 12.58 -8.88
CA LEU A 18 -1.97 11.17 -9.21
C LEU A 18 -1.19 11.06 -10.52
N SER A 19 -0.50 9.93 -10.70
CA SER A 19 0.44 9.74 -11.78
C SER A 19 -0.22 9.60 -13.15
N ARG A 20 -1.52 9.37 -13.20
CA ARG A 20 -2.21 9.24 -14.47
C ARG A 20 -3.56 9.93 -14.41
N PRO A 21 -4.08 10.38 -15.57
CA PRO A 21 -5.37 11.06 -15.61
C PRO A 21 -6.52 10.12 -15.27
N LYS A 22 -7.54 10.69 -14.63
CA LYS A 22 -8.70 9.92 -14.22
C LYS A 22 -9.78 10.06 -15.27
N ARG A 23 -9.89 9.06 -16.13
CA ARG A 23 -10.89 9.05 -17.18
C ARG A 23 -12.03 8.11 -16.86
N ASN A 24 -11.73 6.97 -16.27
CA ASN A 24 -12.72 5.97 -15.90
C ASN A 24 -12.27 5.43 -14.56
N ILE A 25 -12.93 5.85 -13.50
CA ILE A 25 -12.45 5.56 -12.16
C ILE A 25 -12.38 4.06 -11.88
N SER A 26 -13.36 3.29 -12.36
CA SER A 26 -13.35 1.86 -12.12
C SER A 26 -12.16 1.18 -12.77
N ARG A 27 -11.81 1.63 -13.97
CA ARG A 27 -10.68 1.04 -14.68
C ARG A 27 -9.35 1.58 -14.17
N ASP A 28 -9.29 2.88 -13.95
CA ASP A 28 -8.03 3.53 -13.58
C ASP A 28 -7.52 3.04 -12.25
N PHE A 29 -8.42 2.74 -11.32
CA PHE A 29 -8.05 2.26 -9.99
C PHE A 29 -7.98 0.75 -9.88
N SER A 30 -8.28 0.02 -10.95
CA SER A 30 -8.43 -1.44 -10.85
C SER A 30 -7.15 -2.16 -10.50
N ASP A 31 -5.99 -1.60 -10.80
CA ASP A 31 -4.72 -2.29 -10.53
C ASP A 31 -4.07 -1.91 -9.21
N GLY A 32 -4.70 -1.04 -8.41
CA GLY A 32 -4.20 -0.71 -7.09
C GLY A 32 -3.12 0.35 -7.04
N VAL A 33 -2.55 0.73 -8.19
CA VAL A 33 -1.45 1.69 -8.20
C VAL A 33 -1.90 3.06 -7.69
N LEU A 34 -3.04 3.56 -8.19
CA LEU A 34 -3.51 4.87 -7.74
C LEU A 34 -3.91 4.87 -6.28
N MET A 35 -4.44 3.75 -5.78
CA MET A 35 -4.75 3.65 -4.36
C MET A 35 -3.48 3.73 -3.53
N ALA A 36 -2.41 3.08 -3.97
CA ALA A 36 -1.12 3.17 -3.29
C ALA A 36 -0.62 4.61 -3.26
N GLU A 37 -0.81 5.34 -4.37
CA GLU A 37 -0.42 6.74 -4.42
C GLU A 37 -1.23 7.61 -3.47
N ILE A 38 -2.51 7.33 -3.33
CA ILE A 38 -3.35 8.06 -2.38
C ILE A 38 -2.84 7.88 -0.96
N VAL A 39 -2.57 6.63 -0.57
CA VAL A 39 -2.06 6.36 0.77
C VAL A 39 -0.72 7.04 0.98
N ALA A 40 0.15 7.01 -0.04
CA ALA A 40 1.45 7.65 0.05
C ALA A 40 1.33 9.16 0.20
N SER A 41 0.27 9.78 -0.35
CA SER A 41 0.06 11.22 -0.19
C SER A 41 -0.26 11.58 1.26
N TYR A 42 -0.86 10.66 2.00
CA TYR A 42 -1.14 10.86 3.42
C TYR A 42 0.06 10.46 4.28
N PHE A 43 0.64 9.30 4.01
CA PHE A 43 1.70 8.73 4.84
C PHE A 43 2.78 8.11 3.96
N PRO A 44 3.70 8.94 3.48
CA PRO A 44 4.69 8.45 2.49
C PRO A 44 5.51 7.26 2.98
N ARG A 45 5.71 7.15 4.28
CA ARG A 45 6.54 6.06 4.81
C ARG A 45 5.80 4.74 4.92
N MET A 46 4.48 4.76 4.75
CA MET A 46 3.72 3.52 4.83
C MET A 46 3.77 2.70 3.55
N VAL A 47 4.09 3.33 2.44
CA VAL A 47 3.94 2.70 1.13
C VAL A 47 5.23 2.80 0.35
N GLU A 48 5.67 1.69 -0.19
CA GLU A 48 6.80 1.67 -1.13
C GLU A 48 6.22 1.57 -2.52
N LEU A 49 6.07 2.71 -3.18
CA LEU A 49 5.38 2.77 -4.47
C LEU A 49 6.01 1.89 -5.52
N HIS A 50 7.32 1.67 -5.45
CA HIS A 50 7.98 0.81 -6.43
C HIS A 50 7.54 -0.65 -6.36
N ASN A 51 6.83 -1.02 -5.31
CA ASN A 51 6.30 -2.38 -5.21
C ASN A 51 4.99 -2.57 -5.99
N TYR A 52 4.45 -1.50 -6.55
CA TYR A 52 3.16 -1.54 -7.24
C TYR A 52 3.36 -1.15 -8.69
N SER A 53 3.10 -2.07 -9.61
CA SER A 53 3.29 -1.83 -11.03
C SER A 53 1.95 -1.74 -11.74
N ALA A 54 1.84 -0.79 -12.66
CA ALA A 54 0.66 -0.72 -13.52
C ALA A 54 0.46 -2.08 -14.19
N ALA A 55 -0.78 -2.54 -14.22
CA ALA A 55 -1.05 -3.89 -14.66
C ALA A 55 -2.33 -4.01 -15.44
N ASN A 56 -2.31 -4.88 -16.44
CA ASN A 56 -3.50 -5.24 -17.19
C ASN A 56 -4.01 -6.63 -16.83
N SER A 57 -3.15 -7.50 -16.34
CA SER A 57 -3.58 -8.86 -16.01
C SER A 57 -4.27 -8.90 -14.66
N VAL A 58 -5.27 -9.74 -14.55
CA VAL A 58 -6.00 -9.93 -13.30
C VAL A 58 -5.05 -10.37 -12.19
N ARG A 59 -4.13 -11.27 -12.51
CA ARG A 59 -3.18 -11.79 -11.52
C ARG A 59 -2.35 -10.67 -10.90
N GLN A 60 -1.79 -9.78 -11.72
CA GLN A 60 -0.96 -8.70 -11.21
C GLN A 60 -1.79 -7.68 -10.45
N LYS A 61 -3.01 -7.41 -10.91
CA LYS A 61 -3.91 -6.51 -10.19
C LYS A 61 -4.23 -7.07 -8.81
N LEU A 62 -4.54 -8.35 -8.73
CA LEU A 62 -4.81 -9.00 -7.44
C LEU A 62 -3.60 -8.94 -6.54
N TYR A 63 -2.41 -9.14 -7.10
CA TYR A 63 -1.19 -9.06 -6.32
C TYR A 63 -1.03 -7.68 -5.70
N ASN A 64 -1.26 -6.63 -6.48
CA ASN A 64 -1.13 -5.27 -5.97
C ASN A 64 -2.13 -4.99 -4.83
N TRP A 65 -3.40 -5.37 -5.02
CA TRP A 65 -4.41 -5.13 -4.00
C TRP A 65 -4.17 -5.96 -2.74
N ASN A 66 -3.75 -7.20 -2.90
CA ASN A 66 -3.45 -8.04 -1.75
C ASN A 66 -2.21 -7.53 -1.00
N THR A 67 -1.25 -6.96 -1.72
CA THR A 67 -0.09 -6.34 -1.09
C THR A 67 -0.51 -5.11 -0.30
N LEU A 68 -1.41 -4.28 -0.85
CA LEU A 68 -1.94 -3.14 -0.11
C LEU A 68 -2.62 -3.60 1.18
N ASN A 69 -3.46 -4.62 1.10
CA ASN A 69 -4.12 -5.13 2.29
C ASN A 69 -3.13 -5.64 3.33
N GLY A 70 -2.18 -6.46 2.91
CA GLY A 70 -1.32 -7.15 3.85
C GLY A 70 -0.19 -6.31 4.41
N LYS A 71 0.30 -5.35 3.63
CA LYS A 71 1.46 -4.56 4.06
C LYS A 71 1.16 -3.12 4.41
N VAL A 72 0.03 -2.60 3.97
CA VAL A 72 -0.29 -1.19 4.19
C VAL A 72 -1.52 -1.04 5.06
N PHE A 73 -2.68 -1.48 4.58
CA PHE A 73 -3.93 -1.27 5.31
C PHE A 73 -3.96 -2.00 6.63
N LYS A 74 -3.33 -3.14 6.72
CA LYS A 74 -3.27 -3.87 7.98
C LYS A 74 -2.66 -3.04 9.09
N LYS A 75 -1.68 -2.20 8.76
CA LYS A 75 -0.99 -1.38 9.75
C LYS A 75 -1.90 -0.35 10.41
N ILE A 76 -2.99 0.01 9.77
CA ILE A 76 -3.93 0.97 10.32
C ILE A 76 -5.25 0.32 10.68
N GLY A 77 -5.27 -1.01 10.75
CA GLY A 77 -6.49 -1.73 11.16
C GLY A 77 -7.59 -1.70 10.13
N TYR A 78 -7.24 -1.65 8.86
CA TYR A 78 -8.20 -1.56 7.77
C TYR A 78 -7.97 -2.72 6.80
N GLN A 79 -9.05 -3.29 6.30
CA GLN A 79 -8.96 -4.39 5.34
C GLN A 79 -10.07 -4.25 4.33
N ILE A 80 -9.75 -4.50 3.08
CA ILE A 80 -10.73 -4.57 2.00
C ILE A 80 -11.05 -6.04 1.81
N SER A 81 -12.33 -6.39 1.74
CA SER A 81 -12.72 -7.79 1.59
C SER A 81 -12.23 -8.36 0.27
N GLN A 82 -11.98 -9.65 0.23
CA GLN A 82 -11.55 -10.30 -1.00
C GLN A 82 -12.62 -10.18 -2.08
N LYS A 83 -13.89 -10.20 -1.69
CA LYS A 83 -14.98 -9.99 -2.64
C LYS A 83 -14.88 -8.63 -3.30
N ASP A 84 -14.63 -7.58 -2.51
CA ASP A 84 -14.51 -6.25 -3.06
C ASP A 84 -13.27 -6.13 -3.94
N ILE A 85 -12.15 -6.71 -3.51
CA ILE A 85 -10.94 -6.70 -4.33
C ILE A 85 -11.20 -7.36 -5.67
N ASN A 86 -11.85 -8.51 -5.67
CA ASN A 86 -12.16 -9.20 -6.91
C ASN A 86 -13.01 -8.35 -7.84
N ASN A 87 -13.98 -7.64 -7.29
CA ASN A 87 -14.86 -6.79 -8.07
C ASN A 87 -14.13 -5.54 -8.58
N ILE A 88 -13.24 -4.97 -7.77
CA ILE A 88 -12.45 -3.82 -8.17
C ILE A 88 -11.55 -4.21 -9.35
N VAL A 89 -10.90 -5.35 -9.25
CA VAL A 89 -10.00 -5.83 -10.29
C VAL A 89 -10.76 -6.07 -11.60
N LYS A 90 -12.02 -6.45 -11.52
CA LYS A 90 -12.86 -6.66 -12.70
C LYS A 90 -13.52 -5.38 -13.16
N CYS A 91 -13.24 -4.25 -12.54
CA CYS A 91 -13.77 -2.95 -12.90
C CYS A 91 -15.30 -2.86 -12.74
N VAL A 92 -15.84 -3.55 -11.74
CA VAL A 92 -17.29 -3.50 -11.48
C VAL A 92 -17.65 -2.09 -11.02
N PRO A 93 -18.61 -1.42 -11.71
CA PRO A 93 -18.95 -0.04 -11.35
C PRO A 93 -19.47 0.08 -9.92
N GLY A 94 -19.11 1.16 -9.26
CA GLY A 94 -19.60 1.47 -7.91
C GLY A 94 -18.77 0.90 -6.79
N VAL A 95 -18.04 -0.17 -7.03
CA VAL A 95 -17.29 -0.82 -5.95
C VAL A 95 -16.10 0.02 -5.53
N ILE A 96 -15.36 0.55 -6.50
CA ILE A 96 -14.19 1.36 -6.16
C ILE A 96 -14.59 2.66 -5.47
N GLU A 97 -15.71 3.24 -5.85
CA GLU A 97 -16.18 4.48 -5.22
C GLU A 97 -16.45 4.26 -3.74
N GLN A 98 -17.13 3.16 -3.41
CA GLN A 98 -17.38 2.85 -2.00
C GLN A 98 -16.07 2.57 -1.26
N CYS A 99 -15.18 1.85 -1.89
CA CYS A 99 -13.86 1.58 -1.32
C CYS A 99 -13.09 2.87 -1.06
N LEU A 100 -13.12 3.79 -2.01
CA LEU A 100 -12.45 5.08 -1.83
C LEU A 100 -13.06 5.88 -0.70
N PHE A 101 -14.38 5.87 -0.59
CA PHE A 101 -15.07 6.55 0.49
C PHE A 101 -14.62 6.02 1.85
N ASP A 102 -14.62 4.70 1.99
CA ASP A 102 -14.22 4.05 3.24
C ASP A 102 -12.75 4.30 3.55
N THR A 103 -11.91 4.26 2.52
CA THR A 103 -10.47 4.49 2.68
C THR A 103 -10.20 5.92 3.11
N LYS A 104 -10.89 6.89 2.51
CA LYS A 104 -10.75 8.29 2.89
C LYS A 104 -11.07 8.49 4.37
N ARG A 105 -12.19 7.92 4.81
CA ARG A 105 -12.59 8.04 6.21
C ARG A 105 -11.53 7.46 7.13
N LYS A 106 -10.98 6.32 6.75
CA LYS A 106 -9.95 5.67 7.57
C LYS A 106 -8.67 6.50 7.61
N LEU A 107 -8.23 6.97 6.45
CA LEU A 107 -7.00 7.76 6.39
C LEU A 107 -7.15 9.07 7.16
N ASP A 108 -8.30 9.73 7.04
CA ASP A 108 -8.55 10.96 7.79
C ASP A 108 -8.55 10.70 9.30
N SER A 109 -9.14 9.58 9.71
CA SER A 109 -9.18 9.20 11.12
C SER A 109 -7.79 8.93 11.67
N VAL A 110 -6.96 8.21 10.91
CA VAL A 110 -5.60 7.90 11.33
C VAL A 110 -4.76 9.18 11.42
N ARG A 111 -4.94 10.07 10.45
CA ARG A 111 -4.20 11.34 10.47
C ARG A 111 -4.61 12.20 11.69
N ALA A 112 -5.88 12.22 12.01
CA ALA A 112 -6.37 12.96 13.16
C ALA A 112 -5.83 12.41 14.48
N SER A 113 -5.49 11.11 14.50
CA SER A 113 -4.94 10.48 15.69
C SER A 113 -3.41 10.58 15.77
N GLY A 114 -2.78 11.32 14.88
CA GLY A 114 -1.34 11.51 14.94
C GLY A 114 -0.53 10.62 14.01
N GLY A 115 -1.18 9.87 13.14
CA GLY A 115 -0.51 9.03 12.17
C GLY A 115 -0.57 7.55 12.53
N PRO A 116 0.00 6.70 11.69
CA PRO A 116 -0.08 5.25 11.89
C PRO A 116 0.60 4.82 13.18
N PRO A 117 -0.07 4.01 14.01
CA PRO A 117 0.55 3.55 15.27
C PRO A 117 1.81 2.74 15.03
N LYS A 118 1.91 2.11 13.88
CA LYS A 118 3.02 1.25 13.55
C LYS A 118 4.35 2.01 13.47
N VAL A 119 4.30 3.31 13.23
CA VAL A 119 5.52 4.12 13.15
C VAL A 119 6.28 4.07 14.46
N ARG A 120 5.59 4.21 15.58
CA ARG A 120 6.26 4.16 16.88
C ARG A 120 6.77 2.76 17.21
N ALA A 121 5.98 1.75 16.85
CA ALA A 121 6.42 0.37 17.06
C ALA A 121 7.66 0.05 16.24
N GLN A 122 7.71 0.55 15.02
CA GLN A 122 8.88 0.33 14.19
C GLN A 122 10.12 1.00 14.76
N GLN A 123 9.98 2.17 15.32
CA GLN A 123 11.12 2.84 15.93
C GLN A 123 11.68 2.05 17.09
N ARG A 124 10.82 1.48 17.92
CA ARG A 124 11.30 0.63 19.00
C ARG A 124 11.96 -0.62 18.47
N SER A 125 11.41 -1.21 17.47
CA SER A 125 12.00 -2.37 16.83
C SER A 125 13.37 -2.09 16.26
N LYS A 126 13.53 -0.94 15.66
CA LYS A 126 14.82 -0.58 15.10
C LYS A 126 15.87 -0.43 16.18
N ARG A 127 15.51 0.17 17.30
CA ARG A 127 16.47 0.29 18.40
C ARG A 127 16.87 -1.08 18.91
N ASN A 128 15.92 -1.98 19.08
CA ASN A 128 16.25 -3.31 19.54
C ASN A 128 17.10 -4.05 18.54
N ARG A 129 16.80 -3.88 17.28
CA ARG A 129 17.53 -4.55 16.25
C ARG A 129 18.95 -4.03 16.12
N ALA A 130 19.15 -2.73 16.29
CA ALA A 130 20.49 -2.18 16.28
C ALA A 130 21.30 -2.72 17.43
N HIS A 131 20.66 -2.87 18.59
CA HIS A 131 21.31 -3.44 19.74
C HIS A 131 21.73 -4.88 19.50
N ASN A 132 20.87 -5.66 18.87
CA ASN A 132 21.19 -7.04 18.58
C ASN A 132 22.03 -7.18 17.33
N GLY A 133 21.97 -6.25 16.46
CA GLY A 133 22.60 -6.35 15.16
C GLY A 133 24.11 -6.37 15.22
N SER A 134 24.68 -5.76 16.23
CA SER A 134 26.12 -5.79 16.30
C SER A 134 26.64 -7.20 16.52
N ALA A 135 25.90 -8.02 17.23
CA ALA A 135 26.30 -9.40 17.39
C ALA A 135 26.17 -10.18 16.10
N ARG A 136 25.15 -9.85 15.31
CA ARG A 136 24.93 -10.61 14.12
C ARG A 136 25.81 -10.25 12.99
N VAL A 137 26.29 -9.07 12.95
CA VAL A 137 27.11 -8.64 11.84
C VAL A 137 28.32 -9.50 11.67
N ASN A 138 28.75 -10.14 12.70
CA ASN A 138 29.89 -10.97 12.58
C ASN A 138 29.71 -12.21 11.83
N GLN A 139 28.56 -12.54 11.55
CA GLN A 139 28.35 -13.70 10.81
C GLN A 139 28.20 -13.51 9.46
N GLN A 140 28.28 -12.84 8.98
CA GLN A 140 27.92 -12.84 7.71
C GLN A 140 28.85 -12.90 6.83
N PRO A 141 29.47 -13.23 7.09
CA PRO A 141 30.15 -13.21 6.08
C PRO A 141 30.06 -14.16 5.25
N ARG A 142 29.67 -14.50 5.60
CA ARG A 142 29.43 -14.90 5.05
C ARG A 142 29.40 -14.98 4.02
N GLU A 143 29.54 -15.38 4.27
CA GLU A 143 29.49 -15.53 3.35
C GLU A 143 29.98 -15.41 2.62
N SER A 144 30.55 -15.74 3.10
CA SER A 144 30.93 -15.67 2.40
C SER A 144 31.26 -16.08 1.74
N LYS A 145 31.50 -16.68 1.93
CA LYS A 145 31.75 -17.04 1.21
C LYS A 145 31.76 -17.26 0.24
N PHE A 146 31.92 -17.65 0.42
CA PHE A 146 31.87 -17.88 -0.63
C PHE A 146 32.27 -17.71 -1.37
N ASN A 147 32.52 -17.97 -1.01
CA ASN A 147 32.90 -17.90 -1.87
C ASN A 147 33.30 -17.98 -2.49
N ASN A 148 33.60 -18.47 -2.16
CA ASN A 148 34.03 -18.65 -2.88
C ASN A 148 34.16 -18.97 -3.63
N ASN A 149 34.27 -19.41 -3.44
CA ASN A 149 34.43 -19.74 -4.24
C ASN A 149 34.39 -19.88 -5.11
N GLN A 150 34.41 -20.07 -5.00
CA GLN A 150 34.40 -20.25 -5.83
C GLN A 150 34.54 -20.13 -6.64
N GLN A 151 34.99 -20.27 -6.42
CA GLN A 151 35.27 -20.25 -7.18
C GLN A 151 35.44 -20.38 -7.91
N GLN A 152 35.86 -20.64 -7.71
CA GLN A 152 36.19 -20.84 -8.41
C GLN A 152 36.06 -21.09 -9.27
N PHE A 153 36.34 -21.45 -9.15
CA PHE A 153 36.32 -21.63 -9.96
C PHE A 153 36.32 -21.58 -10.61
#